data_4ebb3899306153dfbde6a8321eaee4c8
#
_entry.id   4ebb3899306153dfbde6a8321eaee4c8
#
_cell.length_a   1.000
_cell.length_b   1.000
_cell.length_c   1.000
_cell.angle_alpha   90.00
_cell.angle_beta   90.00
_cell.angle_gamma   90.00
#
_symmetry.space_group_name_H-M   'P 1'
#
loop_
_entity.id
_entity.type
_entity.pdbx_description
1 polymer ?
#
loop_
_entity_poly.entity_id
_entity_poly.type
_entity_poly.pdbx_seq_one_letter_code
_entity_poly.pdbx_strand_id
1 'polypeptide(L)'
;IVGFDSEGIILYRHGAIPLEAIEEVTGKPVRQIAQHVQIDTPGQLKSHYAPMKKVVIGNIENDLARYVNAAVIFFGNKNINAKNQFNLSATKNLKEAAANLFMALRQMDESNAEVILCELLPEEGLGRAINDRLKRAAVK
;
A
#
# COMPACT_ATOMS: atom_id res chain seq x y z
N ILE A 1 8.88 -2.02 -10.62
CA ILE A 1 9.23 -1.86 -12.04
C ILE A 1 10.31 -0.78 -12.13
N VAL A 2 11.41 -1.12 -12.75
CA VAL A 2 12.52 -0.19 -13.01
C VAL A 2 12.72 -0.02 -14.52
N GLY A 3 13.26 1.13 -14.92
CA GLY A 3 13.74 1.42 -16.25
C GLY A 3 15.13 2.03 -16.21
N PHE A 4 15.67 2.30 -17.38
CA PHE A 4 16.99 2.88 -17.55
C PHE A 4 16.93 4.02 -18.57
N ASP A 5 17.65 5.10 -18.28
CA ASP A 5 17.87 6.18 -19.21
C ASP A 5 19.36 6.59 -19.23
N SER A 6 19.67 7.69 -19.89
CA SER A 6 21.05 8.23 -19.96
C SER A 6 21.61 8.65 -18.61
N GLU A 7 20.78 8.89 -17.62
CA GLU A 7 21.16 9.35 -16.27
C GLU A 7 21.18 8.19 -15.23
N GLY A 8 20.73 6.97 -15.60
CA GLY A 8 20.82 5.80 -14.75
C GLY A 8 19.53 5.02 -14.57
N ILE A 9 19.24 4.61 -13.33
CA ILE A 9 18.12 3.76 -12.99
C ILE A 9 16.93 4.60 -12.52
N ILE A 10 15.76 4.28 -13.05
CA ILE A 10 14.50 4.93 -12.72
C ILE A 10 13.56 3.92 -12.08
N LEU A 11 12.97 4.26 -10.94
CA LEU A 11 11.90 3.49 -10.33
C LEU A 11 10.53 4.05 -10.76
N TYR A 12 9.80 3.28 -11.55
CA TYR A 12 8.42 3.59 -11.95
C TYR A 12 7.39 3.16 -10.92
N ARG A 13 7.64 2.04 -10.23
CA ARG A 13 6.74 1.49 -9.22
C ARG A 13 7.49 0.60 -8.24
N HIS A 14 7.22 0.79 -6.94
CA HIS A 14 7.69 -0.12 -5.90
C HIS A 14 7.14 -1.55 -6.11
N GLY A 15 7.98 -2.54 -5.87
CA GLY A 15 7.66 -3.96 -6.02
C GLY A 15 8.15 -4.77 -4.83
N ALA A 16 8.24 -6.09 -5.02
CA ALA A 16 8.72 -7.00 -3.98
C ALA A 16 10.21 -6.83 -3.66
N ILE A 17 11.01 -6.29 -4.59
CA ILE A 17 12.42 -5.99 -4.37
C ILE A 17 12.51 -4.57 -3.82
N PRO A 18 13.06 -4.36 -2.61
CA PRO A 18 13.27 -3.04 -2.04
C PRO A 18 14.22 -2.20 -2.89
N LEU A 19 14.04 -0.88 -2.86
CA LEU A 19 14.90 0.06 -3.59
C LEU A 19 16.37 -0.09 -3.17
N GLU A 20 16.60 -0.24 -1.89
CA GLU A 20 17.94 -0.42 -1.31
C GLU A 20 18.68 -1.65 -1.87
N ALA A 21 17.96 -2.75 -2.10
CA ALA A 21 18.54 -3.96 -2.69
C ALA A 21 18.91 -3.74 -4.17
N ILE A 22 18.16 -2.90 -4.90
CA ILE A 22 18.49 -2.54 -6.28
C ILE A 22 19.76 -1.67 -6.30
N GLU A 23 19.85 -0.69 -5.41
CA GLU A 23 21.02 0.18 -5.28
C GLU A 23 22.28 -0.59 -4.86
N GLU A 24 22.14 -1.54 -3.94
CA GLU A 24 23.23 -2.40 -3.50
C GLU A 24 23.81 -3.26 -4.65
N VAL A 25 22.94 -3.91 -5.42
CA VAL A 25 23.35 -4.77 -6.54
C VAL A 25 23.95 -3.96 -7.70
N THR A 26 23.39 -2.78 -7.97
CA THR A 26 23.79 -1.98 -9.13
C THR A 26 24.93 -1.00 -8.84
N GLY A 27 25.17 -0.70 -7.57
CA GLY A 27 26.14 0.33 -7.13
C GLY A 27 25.74 1.75 -7.55
N LYS A 28 24.49 1.97 -7.94
CA LYS A 28 24.00 3.26 -8.46
C LYS A 28 22.74 3.69 -7.73
N PRO A 29 22.56 5.00 -7.48
CA PRO A 29 21.33 5.51 -6.91
C PRO A 29 20.16 5.30 -7.87
N VAL A 30 18.98 5.01 -7.31
CA VAL A 30 17.74 4.83 -8.04
C VAL A 30 16.89 6.09 -7.91
N ARG A 31 16.61 6.75 -9.03
CA ARG A 31 15.73 7.92 -9.08
C ARG A 31 14.27 7.50 -9.04
N GLN A 32 13.48 8.17 -8.23
CA GLN A 32 12.03 8.00 -8.21
C GLN A 32 11.40 9.11 -9.06
N ILE A 33 10.57 8.73 -10.03
CA ILE A 33 9.84 9.72 -10.83
C ILE A 33 8.54 10.06 -10.09
N ALA A 34 8.31 11.36 -9.85
CA ALA A 34 7.03 11.86 -9.39
C ALA A 34 5.92 11.48 -10.42
N GLN A 35 4.73 11.13 -9.93
CA GLN A 35 3.64 10.46 -10.66
C GLN A 35 3.03 11.21 -11.87
N HIS A 36 3.68 12.19 -12.46
CA HIS A 36 3.14 13.03 -13.55
C HIS A 36 3.76 12.79 -14.91
N VAL A 37 4.63 11.80 -15.06
CA VAL A 37 5.22 11.45 -16.35
C VAL A 37 4.40 10.36 -17.01
N GLN A 38 4.26 10.44 -18.32
CA GLN A 38 3.55 9.55 -19.23
C GLN A 38 3.48 8.10 -18.77
N ILE A 39 2.29 7.47 -18.88
CA ILE A 39 2.05 6.08 -18.47
C ILE A 39 2.81 5.16 -19.42
N ASP A 40 4.01 4.75 -19.03
CA ASP A 40 4.88 3.91 -19.86
C ASP A 40 4.83 2.41 -19.49
N THR A 41 4.17 2.07 -18.38
CA THR A 41 4.14 0.66 -17.91
C THR A 41 2.75 0.22 -17.43
N PRO A 42 2.39 -1.08 -17.63
CA PRO A 42 1.17 -1.64 -17.07
C PRO A 42 1.12 -1.50 -15.54
N GLY A 43 -0.05 -1.14 -15.01
CA GLY A 43 -0.27 -0.98 -13.56
C GLY A 43 0.08 0.39 -12.99
N GLN A 44 0.44 1.38 -13.82
CA GLN A 44 0.54 2.78 -13.41
C GLN A 44 -0.82 3.48 -13.31
N LEU A 45 -1.89 2.88 -13.86
CA LEU A 45 -3.24 3.41 -13.72
C LEU A 45 -3.66 3.45 -12.25
N LYS A 46 -4.16 4.61 -11.81
CA LYS A 46 -4.49 4.91 -10.41
C LYS A 46 -5.51 3.95 -9.78
N SER A 47 -6.38 3.32 -10.59
CA SER A 47 -7.48 2.47 -10.11
C SER A 47 -7.32 0.97 -10.41
N HIS A 48 -6.15 0.51 -10.83
CA HIS A 48 -5.96 -0.91 -11.14
C HIS A 48 -6.06 -1.76 -9.86
N TYR A 49 -7.09 -2.60 -9.78
CA TYR A 49 -7.44 -3.43 -8.61
C TYR A 49 -7.84 -2.64 -7.35
N ALA A 50 -8.36 -1.42 -7.50
CA ALA A 50 -8.92 -0.68 -6.39
C ALA A 50 -10.23 -1.35 -5.90
N PRO A 51 -10.47 -1.41 -4.57
CA PRO A 51 -11.74 -1.85 -4.01
C PRO A 51 -12.91 -1.03 -4.54
N MET A 52 -14.11 -1.61 -4.57
CA MET A 52 -15.34 -0.88 -4.88
C MET A 52 -15.68 0.13 -3.79
N LYS A 53 -15.40 -0.22 -2.54
CA LYS A 53 -15.58 0.66 -1.38
C LYS A 53 -14.53 1.76 -1.35
N LYS A 54 -14.91 2.89 -0.75
CA LYS A 54 -13.98 3.99 -0.46
C LYS A 54 -12.90 3.51 0.50
N VAL A 55 -11.64 3.74 0.17
CA VAL A 55 -10.50 3.50 1.06
C VAL A 55 -10.04 4.85 1.62
N VAL A 56 -9.94 4.93 2.93
CA VAL A 56 -9.46 6.11 3.67
C VAL A 56 -8.16 5.75 4.36
N ILE A 57 -7.11 6.52 4.06
CA ILE A 57 -5.80 6.38 4.71
C ILE A 57 -5.68 7.45 5.77
N GLY A 58 -5.45 7.04 7.02
CA GLY A 58 -5.35 7.99 8.12
C GLY A 58 -4.99 7.34 9.44
N ASN A 59 -5.38 7.99 10.52
CA ASN A 59 -5.28 7.42 11.86
C ASN A 59 -6.56 6.64 12.16
N ILE A 60 -6.43 5.32 12.28
CA ILE A 60 -7.56 4.40 12.44
C ILE A 60 -8.43 4.76 13.66
N GLU A 61 -7.82 5.11 14.81
CA GLU A 61 -8.57 5.43 16.03
C GLU A 61 -9.45 6.66 15.85
N ASN A 62 -8.89 7.71 15.23
CA ASN A 62 -9.62 8.94 14.93
C ASN A 62 -10.71 8.73 13.87
N ASP A 63 -10.42 7.92 12.87
CA ASP A 63 -11.33 7.67 11.76
C ASP A 63 -12.48 6.74 12.16
N LEU A 64 -12.27 5.78 13.07
CA LEU A 64 -13.34 4.94 13.63
C LEU A 64 -14.40 5.75 14.36
N ALA A 65 -14.05 6.90 14.92
CA ALA A 65 -15.02 7.80 15.54
C ALA A 65 -15.94 8.49 14.51
N ARG A 66 -15.50 8.57 13.24
CA ARG A 66 -16.23 9.23 12.15
C ARG A 66 -17.08 8.27 11.32
N TYR A 67 -16.67 7.00 11.23
CA TYR A 67 -17.30 6.00 10.37
C TYR A 67 -17.89 4.88 11.20
N VAL A 68 -19.21 4.88 11.37
CA VAL A 68 -19.94 3.92 12.23
C VAL A 68 -19.81 2.48 11.74
N ASN A 69 -19.74 2.27 10.43
CA ASN A 69 -19.66 0.95 9.80
C ASN A 69 -18.42 0.85 8.91
N ALA A 70 -17.25 0.80 9.53
CA ALA A 70 -16.00 0.71 8.84
C ALA A 70 -15.39 -0.70 8.93
N ALA A 71 -14.76 -1.13 7.84
CA ALA A 71 -13.78 -2.21 7.85
C ALA A 71 -12.38 -1.61 8.09
N VAL A 72 -11.50 -2.34 8.77
CA VAL A 72 -10.18 -1.83 9.16
C VAL A 72 -9.08 -2.75 8.70
N ILE A 73 -8.07 -2.20 8.05
CA ILE A 73 -6.82 -2.87 7.72
C ILE A 73 -5.70 -2.20 8.52
N PHE A 74 -5.01 -2.96 9.36
CA PHE A 74 -3.98 -2.42 10.25
C PHE A 74 -2.72 -3.30 10.30
N PHE A 75 -1.69 -2.79 10.97
CA PHE A 75 -0.38 -3.41 11.04
C PHE A 75 0.17 -3.35 12.48
N GLY A 76 0.64 -4.48 12.98
CA GLY A 76 1.18 -4.59 14.33
C GLY A 76 0.16 -5.07 15.37
N ASN A 77 0.61 -5.12 16.63
CA ASN A 77 -0.22 -5.56 17.74
C ASN A 77 -1.05 -4.39 18.27
N LYS A 78 -2.27 -4.25 17.76
CA LYS A 78 -3.24 -3.21 18.16
C LYS A 78 -4.55 -3.84 18.54
N ASN A 79 -5.22 -3.29 19.53
CA ASN A 79 -6.59 -3.66 19.87
C ASN A 79 -7.56 -2.74 19.11
N ILE A 80 -8.07 -3.21 17.99
CA ILE A 80 -9.02 -2.48 17.16
C ILE A 80 -10.43 -2.97 17.44
N ASN A 81 -11.31 -2.07 17.84
CA ASN A 81 -12.72 -2.38 18.04
C ASN A 81 -13.53 -2.13 16.77
N ALA A 82 -13.38 -3.01 15.79
CA ALA A 82 -14.14 -3.00 14.55
C ALA A 82 -14.66 -4.42 14.25
N LYS A 83 -15.90 -4.51 13.75
CA LYS A 83 -16.52 -5.80 13.40
C LYS A 83 -15.78 -6.48 12.24
N ASN A 84 -15.41 -5.69 11.24
CA ASN A 84 -14.67 -6.15 10.08
C ASN A 84 -13.24 -5.61 10.19
N GLN A 85 -12.29 -6.49 10.42
CA GLN A 85 -10.90 -6.09 10.57
C GLN A 85 -9.93 -7.12 10.02
N PHE A 86 -8.79 -6.67 9.52
CA PHE A 86 -7.71 -7.50 9.04
C PHE A 86 -6.37 -6.95 9.51
N ASN A 87 -5.60 -7.75 10.24
CA ASN A 87 -4.25 -7.42 10.62
C ASN A 87 -3.27 -7.94 9.56
N LEU A 88 -2.55 -7.07 8.90
CA LEU A 88 -1.57 -7.45 7.88
C LEU A 88 -0.40 -8.27 8.46
N SER A 89 0.05 -7.93 9.67
CA SER A 89 1.02 -8.71 10.44
C SER A 89 1.04 -8.24 11.90
N ALA A 90 0.73 -9.11 12.82
CA ALA A 90 0.77 -8.82 14.26
C ALA A 90 2.20 -8.56 14.76
N THR A 91 3.19 -9.21 14.16
CA THR A 91 4.60 -9.10 14.52
C THR A 91 5.33 -7.96 13.82
N LYS A 92 4.61 -7.13 13.06
CA LYS A 92 5.18 -6.05 12.21
C LYS A 92 6.16 -6.54 11.15
N ASN A 93 5.91 -7.73 10.62
CA ASN A 93 6.71 -8.28 9.52
C ASN A 93 6.21 -7.75 8.17
N LEU A 94 7.02 -6.93 7.49
CA LEU A 94 6.65 -6.31 6.22
C LEU A 94 6.47 -7.30 5.08
N LYS A 95 7.17 -8.44 5.09
CA LYS A 95 7.02 -9.49 4.08
C LYS A 95 5.68 -10.20 4.23
N GLU A 96 5.29 -10.50 5.46
CA GLU A 96 3.96 -11.04 5.78
C GLU A 96 2.86 -10.05 5.40
N ALA A 97 3.02 -8.78 5.75
CA ALA A 97 2.08 -7.73 5.41
C ALA A 97 1.90 -7.57 3.90
N ALA A 98 2.98 -7.62 3.13
CA ALA A 98 2.92 -7.56 1.67
C ALA A 98 2.19 -8.76 1.06
N ALA A 99 2.40 -9.97 1.59
CA ALA A 99 1.70 -11.17 1.16
C ALA A 99 0.19 -11.13 1.45
N ASN A 100 -0.19 -10.53 2.60
CA ASN A 100 -1.57 -10.46 3.04
C ASN A 100 -2.39 -9.31 2.44
N LEU A 101 -1.73 -8.28 1.89
CA LEU A 101 -2.39 -7.02 1.50
C LEU A 101 -3.53 -7.20 0.49
N PHE A 102 -3.33 -8.02 -0.54
CA PHE A 102 -4.34 -8.23 -1.57
C PHE A 102 -5.58 -8.93 -1.00
N MET A 103 -5.38 -9.95 -0.20
CA MET A 103 -6.46 -10.68 0.48
C MET A 103 -7.19 -9.76 1.46
N ALA A 104 -6.47 -8.95 2.23
CA ALA A 104 -7.06 -7.99 3.16
C ALA A 104 -7.98 -7.00 2.46
N LEU A 105 -7.51 -6.36 1.38
CA LEU A 105 -8.31 -5.42 0.60
C LEU A 105 -9.57 -6.09 0.04
N ARG A 106 -9.45 -7.30 -0.51
CA ARG A 106 -10.57 -8.04 -1.06
C ARG A 106 -11.60 -8.43 0.01
N GLN A 107 -11.16 -9.01 1.13
CA GLN A 107 -12.07 -9.39 2.22
C GLN A 107 -12.81 -8.18 2.81
N MET A 108 -12.12 -7.06 2.97
CA MET A 108 -12.76 -5.85 3.49
C MET A 108 -13.71 -5.23 2.48
N ASP A 109 -13.42 -5.34 1.18
CA ASP A 109 -14.30 -4.89 0.12
C ASP A 109 -15.57 -5.75 0.01
N GLU A 110 -15.47 -7.06 0.24
CA GLU A 110 -16.61 -8.00 0.26
C GLU A 110 -17.44 -7.93 1.56
N SER A 111 -16.94 -7.28 2.62
CA SER A 111 -17.64 -7.13 3.90
C SER A 111 -18.91 -6.27 3.78
N ASN A 112 -19.71 -6.22 4.84
CA ASN A 112 -20.87 -5.32 4.92
C ASN A 112 -20.54 -3.88 5.37
N ALA A 113 -19.25 -3.54 5.48
CA ALA A 113 -18.82 -2.19 5.81
C ALA A 113 -19.06 -1.22 4.64
N GLU A 114 -19.14 0.07 4.94
CA GLU A 114 -19.34 1.14 3.94
C GLU A 114 -18.02 1.74 3.46
N VAL A 115 -16.99 1.64 4.27
CA VAL A 115 -15.67 2.23 4.04
C VAL A 115 -14.58 1.31 4.56
N ILE A 116 -13.42 1.36 3.95
CA ILE A 116 -12.22 0.66 4.41
C ILE A 116 -11.25 1.69 4.97
N LEU A 117 -10.96 1.61 6.26
CA LEU A 117 -9.95 2.43 6.92
C LEU A 117 -8.62 1.68 6.93
N CYS A 118 -7.54 2.36 6.60
CA CYS A 118 -6.20 1.79 6.69
C CYS A 118 -5.17 2.84 7.11
N GLU A 119 -4.07 2.39 7.64
CA GLU A 119 -2.91 3.20 7.98
C GLU A 119 -1.74 2.90 7.06
N LEU A 120 -0.83 3.86 6.90
CA LEU A 120 0.42 3.64 6.21
C LEU A 120 1.40 2.86 7.09
N LEU A 121 2.15 1.98 6.48
CA LEU A 121 3.23 1.23 7.10
C LEU A 121 4.54 2.05 7.07
N PRO A 122 5.58 1.63 7.81
CA PRO A 122 6.89 2.27 7.73
C PRO A 122 7.40 2.39 6.29
N GLU A 123 7.92 3.57 5.92
CA GLU A 123 8.41 3.89 4.57
C GLU A 123 9.82 3.30 4.33
N GLU A 124 9.95 2.00 4.56
CA GLU A 124 11.18 1.23 4.38
C GLU A 124 10.89 -0.11 3.70
N GLY A 125 11.82 -0.63 2.94
CA GLY A 125 11.71 -1.94 2.31
C GLY A 125 10.37 -2.14 1.59
N LEU A 126 9.69 -3.26 1.89
CA LEU A 126 8.36 -3.59 1.35
C LEU A 126 7.25 -2.65 1.81
N GLY A 127 7.46 -1.88 2.88
CA GLY A 127 6.48 -0.89 3.35
C GLY A 127 6.16 0.16 2.29
N ARG A 128 7.14 0.59 1.51
CA ARG A 128 6.93 1.53 0.38
C ARG A 128 6.00 0.95 -0.68
N ALA A 129 6.19 -0.33 -1.03
CA ALA A 129 5.34 -1.01 -2.02
C ALA A 129 3.90 -1.19 -1.52
N ILE A 130 3.73 -1.51 -0.24
CA ILE A 130 2.43 -1.61 0.42
C ILE A 130 1.74 -0.24 0.41
N ASN A 131 2.45 0.81 0.84
CA ASN A 131 1.92 2.16 0.90
C ASN A 131 1.54 2.70 -0.48
N ASP A 132 2.34 2.46 -1.51
CA ASP A 132 2.00 2.82 -2.89
C ASP A 132 0.68 2.16 -3.32
N ARG A 133 0.49 0.89 -2.99
CA ARG A 133 -0.73 0.16 -3.30
C ARG A 133 -1.94 0.66 -2.52
N LEU A 134 -1.79 0.97 -1.24
CA LEU A 134 -2.85 1.58 -0.43
C LEU A 134 -3.25 2.96 -0.97
N LYS A 135 -2.27 3.81 -1.29
CA LYS A 135 -2.50 5.13 -1.89
C LYS A 135 -3.27 5.02 -3.22
N ARG A 136 -2.93 4.05 -4.08
CA ARG A 136 -3.66 3.80 -5.32
C ARG A 136 -5.09 3.32 -5.09
N ALA A 137 -5.31 2.48 -4.08
CA ALA A 137 -6.64 2.01 -3.70
C ALA A 137 -7.53 3.14 -3.16
N ALA A 138 -6.93 4.17 -2.53
CA ALA A 138 -7.65 5.31 -1.96
C ALA A 138 -8.02 6.39 -3.00
N VAL A 139 -7.47 6.34 -4.21
CA VAL A 139 -7.78 7.30 -5.29
C VAL A 139 -9.05 6.85 -6.00
N LYS A 140 -10.14 7.54 -5.74
CA LYS A 140 -11.39 7.48 -6.50
C LYS A 140 -11.83 8.86 -6.93
#